data_a914fd917f207e836e258aededd321da
#
_entry.id   a914fd917f207e836e258aededd321da
#
_cell.length_a   1.000
_cell.length_b   1.000
_cell.length_c   1.000
_cell.angle_alpha   90.00
_cell.angle_beta   90.00
_cell.angle_gamma   90.00
#
_symmetry.space_group_name_H-M   'P 1'
#
loop_
_entity.id
_entity.type
_entity.pdbx_description
1 polymer ?
#
loop_
_entity_poly.entity_id
_entity_poly.type
_entity_poly.pdbx_seq_one_letter_code
_entity_poly.pdbx_strand_id
1 'polypeptide(L)'
;MSDTLSVCGLTICRGSKLRTMLPVPGTEIEIPLTIINGAFDGPTLLVTAGIHGGEYPGIAAAMELGRSLDPQEIHGSLIMLHPVNIQGFWARREFIVPEDGKNLNRVFPGNPDGTLSEKTAGLISSSFFPQADFYVDLHSGDIHESLHPYVYYPCLLYTSPSPRDISGS
;
A
#
# COMPACT_ATOMS: atom_id res chain seq x y z
N MET A 1 9.28 -3.85 -24.64
CA MET A 1 8.89 -3.57 -23.25
C MET A 1 10.14 -3.53 -22.40
N SER A 2 10.17 -2.74 -21.35
CA SER A 2 11.38 -2.57 -20.53
C SER A 2 11.65 -3.85 -19.71
N ASP A 3 12.91 -4.31 -19.69
CA ASP A 3 13.33 -5.44 -18.85
C ASP A 3 13.48 -5.02 -17.38
N THR A 4 13.17 -3.78 -17.06
CA THR A 4 13.29 -3.23 -15.72
C THR A 4 12.05 -2.40 -15.35
N LEU A 5 11.68 -2.45 -14.06
CA LEU A 5 10.73 -1.56 -13.40
C LEU A 5 11.52 -0.55 -12.57
N SER A 6 11.20 0.73 -12.71
CA SER A 6 11.84 1.81 -11.92
C SER A 6 10.82 2.49 -11.01
N VAL A 7 11.06 2.47 -9.70
CA VAL A 7 10.19 3.01 -8.65
C VAL A 7 11.03 3.73 -7.61
N CYS A 8 10.76 4.98 -7.32
CA CYS A 8 11.47 5.79 -6.30
C CYS A 8 13.01 5.71 -6.40
N GLY A 9 13.55 5.73 -7.62
CA GLY A 9 15.00 5.62 -7.86
C GLY A 9 15.57 4.19 -7.75
N LEU A 10 14.74 3.20 -7.42
CA LEU A 10 15.10 1.79 -7.41
C LEU A 10 14.84 1.18 -8.78
N THR A 11 15.70 0.29 -9.23
CA THR A 11 15.54 -0.43 -10.51
C THR A 11 15.51 -1.93 -10.25
N ILE A 12 14.44 -2.59 -10.69
CA ILE A 12 14.17 -4.00 -10.47
C ILE A 12 14.12 -4.72 -11.81
N CYS A 13 15.00 -5.70 -12.02
CA CYS A 13 15.00 -6.51 -13.23
C CYS A 13 13.74 -7.38 -13.33
N ARG A 14 13.35 -7.69 -14.57
CA ARG A 14 12.27 -8.64 -14.85
C ARG A 14 12.53 -9.99 -14.18
N GLY A 15 11.47 -10.63 -13.66
CA GLY A 15 11.55 -11.90 -12.94
C GLY A 15 12.27 -11.81 -11.60
N SER A 16 12.35 -10.63 -10.99
CA SER A 16 13.02 -10.46 -9.70
C SER A 16 12.19 -9.70 -8.67
N LYS A 17 12.61 -9.83 -7.41
CA LYS A 17 11.97 -9.23 -6.24
C LYS A 17 13.00 -8.45 -5.42
N LEU A 18 12.62 -7.25 -5.01
CA LEU A 18 13.38 -6.42 -4.06
C LEU A 18 12.57 -6.21 -2.80
N ARG A 19 13.20 -6.37 -1.64
CA ARG A 19 12.66 -5.99 -0.34
C ARG A 19 13.63 -5.01 0.30
N THR A 20 13.15 -3.86 0.68
CA THR A 20 13.97 -2.77 1.20
C THR A 20 13.18 -1.87 2.15
N MET A 21 13.87 -0.93 2.76
CA MET A 21 13.26 0.19 3.48
C MET A 21 13.28 1.42 2.56
N LEU A 22 12.16 2.14 2.50
CA LEU A 22 11.99 3.35 1.70
C LEU A 22 11.97 4.56 2.63
N PRO A 23 12.92 5.48 2.53
CA PRO A 23 12.89 6.69 3.35
C PRO A 23 11.72 7.60 2.97
N VAL A 24 11.04 8.14 3.99
CA VAL A 24 10.06 9.22 3.81
C VAL A 24 10.81 10.54 3.74
N PRO A 25 10.75 11.27 2.60
CA PRO A 25 11.55 12.46 2.39
C PRO A 25 11.40 13.52 3.49
N GLY A 26 12.52 14.05 3.97
CA GLY A 26 12.55 15.08 5.03
C GLY A 26 12.14 14.57 6.40
N THR A 27 12.33 13.26 6.66
CA THR A 27 12.11 12.64 7.97
C THR A 27 13.17 11.55 8.22
N GLU A 28 13.24 11.03 9.44
CA GLU A 28 14.08 9.86 9.81
C GLU A 28 13.32 8.53 9.66
N ILE A 29 12.12 8.56 9.09
CA ILE A 29 11.25 7.40 9.00
C ILE A 29 11.48 6.67 7.68
N GLU A 30 11.52 5.35 7.77
CA GLU A 30 11.58 4.45 6.62
C GLU A 30 10.39 3.50 6.65
N ILE A 31 9.80 3.23 5.49
CA ILE A 31 8.65 2.35 5.30
C ILE A 31 9.10 1.06 4.61
N PRO A 32 8.72 -0.12 5.12
CA PRO A 32 9.00 -1.37 4.41
C PRO A 32 8.34 -1.40 3.03
N LEU A 33 9.14 -1.70 2.02
CA LEU A 33 8.75 -1.76 0.62
C LEU A 33 9.14 -3.11 0.03
N THR A 34 8.20 -3.77 -0.63
CA THR A 34 8.45 -4.92 -1.49
C THR A 34 8.04 -4.59 -2.92
N ILE A 35 8.93 -4.82 -3.88
CA ILE A 35 8.65 -4.68 -5.30
C ILE A 35 8.91 -6.02 -5.98
N ILE A 36 7.94 -6.49 -6.74
CA ILE A 36 8.06 -7.69 -7.58
C ILE A 36 7.87 -7.23 -9.02
N ASN A 37 8.89 -7.41 -9.85
CA ASN A 37 8.77 -7.26 -11.30
C ASN A 37 8.65 -8.67 -11.89
N GLY A 38 7.44 -9.05 -12.27
CA GLY A 38 7.12 -10.40 -12.74
C GLY A 38 7.85 -10.78 -14.03
N ALA A 39 7.96 -12.10 -14.27
CA ALA A 39 8.60 -12.63 -15.48
C ALA A 39 7.79 -12.35 -16.75
N PHE A 40 6.50 -12.14 -16.63
CA PHE A 40 5.58 -11.92 -17.76
C PHE A 40 5.01 -10.51 -17.73
N ASP A 41 4.69 -9.99 -18.91
CA ASP A 41 4.03 -8.70 -19.04
C ASP A 41 2.63 -8.70 -18.42
N GLY A 42 2.22 -7.58 -17.87
CA GLY A 42 0.93 -7.38 -17.24
C GLY A 42 0.83 -6.04 -16.53
N PRO A 43 -0.27 -5.79 -15.82
CA PRO A 43 -0.49 -4.54 -15.11
C PRO A 43 0.37 -4.43 -13.85
N THR A 44 0.46 -3.21 -13.33
CA THR A 44 1.08 -2.92 -12.04
C THR A 44 -0.01 -2.80 -10.97
N LEU A 45 0.08 -3.62 -9.94
CA LEU A 45 -0.75 -3.55 -8.75
C LEU A 45 0.02 -2.88 -7.62
N LEU A 46 -0.52 -1.79 -7.09
CA LEU A 46 -0.07 -1.19 -5.83
C LEU A 46 -0.89 -1.75 -4.68
N VAL A 47 -0.22 -2.19 -3.64
CA VAL A 47 -0.83 -2.64 -2.39
C VAL A 47 -0.28 -1.82 -1.23
N THR A 48 -1.15 -1.24 -0.44
CA THR A 48 -0.80 -0.68 0.87
C THR A 48 -1.43 -1.52 1.96
N ALA A 49 -0.76 -1.65 3.10
CA ALA A 49 -1.31 -2.25 4.31
C ALA A 49 -0.79 -1.49 5.52
N GLY A 50 -1.61 -1.40 6.56
CA GLY A 50 -1.20 -0.72 7.77
C GLY A 50 -1.09 0.80 7.61
N ILE A 51 -1.95 1.42 6.82
CA ILE A 51 -2.27 2.85 6.90
C ILE A 51 -2.69 3.17 8.34
N HIS A 52 -3.42 2.25 8.94
CA HIS A 52 -3.63 2.18 10.39
C HIS A 52 -2.70 1.11 10.99
N GLY A 53 -1.79 1.51 11.86
CA GLY A 53 -0.72 0.64 12.37
C GLY A 53 -1.20 -0.52 13.25
N GLY A 54 -2.43 -0.44 13.80
CA GLY A 54 -3.05 -1.46 14.64
C GLY A 54 -3.80 -2.57 13.87
N GLU A 55 -3.95 -2.46 12.58
CA GLU A 55 -4.69 -3.42 11.74
C GLU A 55 -3.79 -4.59 11.30
N TYR A 56 -3.35 -5.39 12.26
CA TYR A 56 -2.34 -6.43 12.07
C TYR A 56 -2.68 -7.52 11.04
N PRO A 57 -3.93 -8.01 10.91
CA PRO A 57 -4.25 -9.03 9.91
C PRO A 57 -3.94 -8.59 8.48
N GLY A 58 -4.30 -7.34 8.10
CA GLY A 58 -3.99 -6.78 6.78
C GLY A 58 -2.48 -6.65 6.55
N ILE A 59 -1.75 -6.18 7.57
CA ILE A 59 -0.29 -6.06 7.53
C ILE A 59 0.36 -7.45 7.35
N ALA A 60 -0.06 -8.43 8.15
CA ALA A 60 0.47 -9.80 8.08
C ALA A 60 0.20 -10.45 6.72
N ALA A 61 -0.99 -10.23 6.14
CA ALA A 61 -1.34 -10.72 4.81
C ALA A 61 -0.41 -10.11 3.73
N ALA A 62 -0.17 -8.80 3.76
CA ALA A 62 0.74 -8.15 2.82
C ALA A 62 2.19 -8.64 2.97
N MET A 63 2.66 -8.81 4.20
CA MET A 63 4.00 -9.36 4.47
C MET A 63 4.15 -10.79 3.93
N GLU A 64 3.16 -11.63 4.14
CA GLU A 64 3.16 -13.01 3.65
C GLU A 64 3.11 -13.08 2.11
N LEU A 65 2.27 -12.27 1.47
CA LEU A 65 2.26 -12.14 0.01
C LEU A 65 3.63 -11.71 -0.53
N GLY A 66 4.21 -10.65 0.04
CA GLY A 66 5.54 -10.17 -0.38
C GLY A 66 6.65 -11.20 -0.18
N ARG A 67 6.51 -12.09 0.79
CA ARG A 67 7.46 -13.17 1.06
C ARG A 67 7.28 -14.35 0.11
N SER A 68 6.05 -14.83 -0.06
CA SER A 68 5.74 -16.11 -0.70
C SER A 68 5.66 -16.05 -2.24
N LEU A 69 5.25 -14.91 -2.80
CA LEU A 69 5.10 -14.80 -4.26
C LEU A 69 6.42 -15.00 -4.99
N ASP A 70 6.43 -15.88 -5.99
CA ASP A 70 7.56 -16.10 -6.89
C ASP A 70 7.46 -15.16 -8.10
N PRO A 71 8.45 -14.27 -8.33
CA PRO A 71 8.46 -13.41 -9.51
C PRO A 71 8.35 -14.16 -10.84
N GLN A 72 8.79 -15.43 -10.89
CA GLN A 72 8.73 -16.24 -12.10
C GLN A 72 7.31 -16.66 -12.49
N GLU A 73 6.34 -16.54 -11.58
CA GLU A 73 4.94 -16.90 -11.82
C GLU A 73 4.04 -15.67 -12.00
N ILE A 74 4.59 -14.45 -11.88
CA ILE A 74 3.82 -13.21 -11.89
C ILE A 74 3.73 -12.62 -13.29
N HIS A 75 2.52 -12.24 -13.68
CA HIS A 75 2.20 -11.39 -14.82
C HIS A 75 2.03 -9.94 -14.35
N GLY A 76 2.87 -9.04 -14.84
CA GLY A 76 2.90 -7.65 -14.41
C GLY A 76 3.80 -7.43 -13.19
N SER A 77 3.47 -6.42 -12.39
CA SER A 77 4.30 -6.01 -11.25
C SER A 77 3.47 -5.79 -10.00
N LEU A 78 4.07 -6.04 -8.83
CA LEU A 78 3.52 -5.67 -7.54
C LEU A 78 4.44 -4.67 -6.84
N ILE A 79 3.84 -3.62 -6.30
CA ILE A 79 4.50 -2.66 -5.41
C ILE A 79 3.73 -2.71 -4.09
N MET A 80 4.39 -3.00 -2.99
CA MET A 80 3.73 -3.25 -1.71
C MET A 80 4.41 -2.46 -0.58
N LEU A 81 3.64 -1.62 0.12
CA LEU A 81 4.07 -0.86 1.31
C LEU A 81 3.39 -1.47 2.54
N HIS A 82 4.18 -2.00 3.51
CA HIS A 82 3.61 -2.78 4.61
C HIS A 82 4.54 -2.93 5.84
N PRO A 83 4.23 -2.31 7.00
CA PRO A 83 3.15 -1.35 7.22
C PRO A 83 3.51 0.05 6.74
N VAL A 84 2.54 0.80 6.23
CA VAL A 84 2.76 2.21 5.84
C VAL A 84 2.99 3.08 7.08
N ASN A 85 2.12 2.98 8.09
CA ASN A 85 2.28 3.65 9.38
C ASN A 85 3.11 2.78 10.32
N ILE A 86 4.42 2.69 10.03
CA ILE A 86 5.34 1.87 10.83
C ILE A 86 5.46 2.35 12.29
N GLN A 87 5.32 3.65 12.52
CA GLN A 87 5.34 4.23 13.86
C GLN A 87 4.14 3.78 14.68
N GLY A 88 2.95 3.85 14.09
CA GLY A 88 1.72 3.35 14.71
C GLY A 88 1.78 1.85 14.98
N PHE A 89 2.38 1.07 14.07
CA PHE A 89 2.58 -0.37 14.25
C PHE A 89 3.42 -0.67 15.51
N TRP A 90 4.58 -0.06 15.65
CA TRP A 90 5.44 -0.29 16.83
C TRP A 90 4.86 0.28 18.11
N ALA A 91 4.19 1.44 18.04
CA ALA A 91 3.55 2.06 19.19
C ALA A 91 2.21 1.44 19.55
N ARG A 92 1.73 0.43 18.78
CA ARG A 92 0.42 -0.21 18.95
C ARG A 92 -0.71 0.83 18.99
N ARG A 93 -0.65 1.79 18.07
CA ARG A 93 -1.70 2.81 17.92
C ARG A 93 -2.66 2.40 16.80
N GLU A 94 -3.93 2.59 17.11
CA GLU A 94 -5.02 2.19 16.23
C GLU A 94 -4.99 2.98 14.91
N PHE A 95 -5.38 4.25 14.93
CA PHE A 95 -5.66 5.02 13.73
C PHE A 95 -4.65 6.14 13.44
N ILE A 96 -3.79 6.47 14.39
CA ILE A 96 -2.98 7.69 14.31
C ILE A 96 -1.51 7.39 14.06
N VAL A 97 -0.83 8.33 13.44
CA VAL A 97 0.63 8.42 13.41
C VAL A 97 1.08 9.09 14.70
N PRO A 98 1.91 8.43 15.55
CA PRO A 98 2.25 8.93 16.88
C PRO A 98 2.90 10.32 16.90
N GLU A 99 3.72 10.65 15.88
CA GLU A 99 4.46 11.92 15.82
C GLU A 99 3.56 13.14 15.68
N ASP A 100 2.49 13.04 14.91
CA ASP A 100 1.65 14.20 14.60
C ASP A 100 0.20 14.04 15.01
N GLY A 101 -0.17 12.87 15.55
CA GLY A 101 -1.51 12.56 16.03
C GLY A 101 -2.58 12.51 14.93
N LYS A 102 -2.19 12.52 13.66
CA LYS A 102 -3.12 12.50 12.53
C LYS A 102 -3.49 11.08 12.12
N ASN A 103 -4.71 10.92 11.62
CA ASN A 103 -5.11 9.72 10.90
C ASN A 103 -4.60 9.81 9.45
N LEU A 104 -3.63 8.95 9.10
CA LEU A 104 -3.00 8.95 7.79
C LEU A 104 -4.03 8.79 6.65
N ASN A 105 -5.09 8.03 6.87
CA ASN A 105 -6.17 7.82 5.90
C ASN A 105 -7.11 9.04 5.73
N ARG A 106 -6.79 10.19 6.33
CA ARG A 106 -7.56 11.44 6.22
C ARG A 106 -6.75 12.60 5.66
N VAL A 107 -5.49 12.35 5.29
CA VAL A 107 -4.58 13.42 4.84
C VAL A 107 -4.13 13.28 3.38
N PHE A 108 -4.61 12.28 2.66
CA PHE A 108 -4.35 12.17 1.21
C PHE A 108 -4.97 13.35 0.45
N PRO A 109 -4.32 13.87 -0.60
CA PRO A 109 -3.12 13.37 -1.27
C PRO A 109 -1.80 13.71 -0.56
N GLY A 110 -1.81 14.39 0.57
CA GLY A 110 -0.63 14.75 1.34
C GLY A 110 -0.02 16.09 0.98
N ASN A 111 1.06 16.41 1.66
CA ASN A 111 1.85 17.63 1.46
C ASN A 111 3.33 17.32 1.77
N PRO A 112 4.28 17.49 0.83
CA PRO A 112 5.70 17.21 1.06
C PRO A 112 6.35 18.12 2.10
N ASP A 113 5.78 19.31 2.34
CA ASP A 113 6.25 20.27 3.35
C ASP A 113 5.47 20.19 4.67
N GLY A 114 4.56 19.22 4.77
CA GLY A 114 3.67 19.05 5.92
C GLY A 114 4.26 18.20 7.05
N THR A 115 3.38 17.67 7.87
CA THR A 115 3.70 16.73 8.96
C THR A 115 4.08 15.34 8.44
N LEU A 116 4.51 14.44 9.31
CA LEU A 116 4.90 13.09 8.91
C LEU A 116 3.78 12.35 8.15
N SER A 117 2.55 12.40 8.65
CA SER A 117 1.40 11.83 7.95
C SER A 117 1.21 12.42 6.55
N GLU A 118 1.29 13.74 6.42
CA GLU A 118 1.13 14.42 5.14
C GLU A 118 2.27 14.14 4.17
N LYS A 119 3.51 14.05 4.65
CA LYS A 119 4.68 13.66 3.85
C LYS A 119 4.56 12.22 3.36
N THR A 120 4.12 11.31 4.24
CA THR A 120 3.90 9.90 3.89
C THR A 120 2.81 9.76 2.82
N ALA A 121 1.66 10.41 3.00
CA ALA A 121 0.59 10.42 2.01
C ALA A 121 1.05 11.06 0.69
N GLY A 122 1.82 12.15 0.76
CA GLY A 122 2.41 12.82 -0.40
C GLY A 122 3.36 11.93 -1.19
N LEU A 123 4.23 11.19 -0.51
CA LEU A 123 5.11 10.19 -1.13
C LEU A 123 4.31 9.13 -1.89
N ILE A 124 3.26 8.56 -1.27
CA ILE A 124 2.42 7.56 -1.90
C ILE A 124 1.71 8.14 -3.13
N SER A 125 1.10 9.29 -2.97
CA SER A 125 0.31 9.93 -4.02
C SER A 125 1.14 10.36 -5.24
N SER A 126 2.35 10.87 -5.01
CA SER A 126 3.19 11.40 -6.09
C SER A 126 4.06 10.33 -6.75
N SER A 127 4.50 9.30 -6.00
CA SER A 127 5.51 8.37 -6.49
C SER A 127 4.95 7.00 -6.85
N PHE A 128 3.83 6.58 -6.26
CA PHE A 128 3.29 5.23 -6.46
C PHE A 128 1.99 5.21 -7.25
N PHE A 129 1.01 6.07 -6.94
CA PHE A 129 -0.25 6.09 -7.68
C PHE A 129 -0.08 6.28 -9.20
N PRO A 130 0.84 7.15 -9.69
CA PRO A 130 1.02 7.32 -11.13
C PRO A 130 1.58 6.09 -11.86
N GLN A 131 2.09 5.11 -11.12
CA GLN A 131 2.68 3.89 -11.67
C GLN A 131 1.73 2.68 -11.60
N ALA A 132 0.62 2.80 -10.90
CA ALA A 132 -0.31 1.72 -10.63
C ALA A 132 -1.47 1.72 -11.64
N ASP A 133 -1.72 0.56 -12.25
CA ASP A 133 -2.94 0.32 -13.01
C ASP A 133 -4.10 -0.03 -12.06
N PHE A 134 -3.77 -0.68 -10.92
CA PHE A 134 -4.71 -1.05 -9.87
C PHE A 134 -4.15 -0.72 -8.50
N TYR A 135 -5.03 -0.35 -7.58
CA TYR A 135 -4.69 -0.07 -6.20
C TYR A 135 -5.59 -0.84 -5.24
N VAL A 136 -4.99 -1.44 -4.23
CA VAL A 136 -5.66 -2.10 -3.12
C VAL A 136 -5.06 -1.62 -1.80
N ASP A 137 -5.91 -1.16 -0.89
CA ASP A 137 -5.54 -0.83 0.48
C ASP A 137 -6.12 -1.88 1.43
N LEU A 138 -5.23 -2.60 2.13
CA LEU A 138 -5.62 -3.66 3.05
C LEU A 138 -5.84 -3.08 4.43
N HIS A 139 -7.08 -3.10 4.84
CA HIS A 139 -7.54 -2.81 6.19
C HIS A 139 -8.03 -4.07 6.88
N SER A 140 -8.18 -4.03 8.18
CA SER A 140 -8.79 -5.09 8.99
C SER A 140 -9.45 -4.48 10.22
N GLY A 141 -10.02 -5.31 11.08
CA GLY A 141 -10.34 -4.88 12.44
C GLY A 141 -9.08 -4.48 13.18
N ASP A 142 -9.21 -3.47 14.00
CA ASP A 142 -8.16 -2.93 14.84
C ASP A 142 -7.79 -3.89 15.99
N ILE A 143 -6.86 -3.50 16.86
CA ILE A 143 -6.31 -4.32 17.96
C ILE A 143 -7.42 -5.01 18.79
N HIS A 144 -8.56 -4.36 18.94
CA HIS A 144 -9.70 -4.82 19.73
C HIS A 144 -10.98 -5.08 18.94
N GLU A 145 -10.90 -5.06 17.61
CA GLU A 145 -12.07 -5.18 16.74
C GLU A 145 -12.06 -6.47 15.91
N SER A 146 -13.25 -7.03 15.74
CA SER A 146 -13.50 -8.10 14.78
C SER A 146 -14.41 -7.57 13.69
N LEU A 147 -13.93 -7.57 12.44
CA LEU A 147 -14.69 -7.13 11.28
C LEU A 147 -15.07 -8.32 10.39
N HIS A 148 -16.29 -8.27 9.85
CA HIS A 148 -16.65 -9.14 8.73
C HIS A 148 -15.89 -8.70 7.48
N PRO A 149 -15.48 -9.66 6.62
CA PRO A 149 -14.84 -9.31 5.34
C PRO A 149 -15.77 -8.46 4.47
N TYR A 150 -15.28 -7.32 4.00
CA TYR A 150 -15.96 -6.45 3.05
C TYR A 150 -14.94 -5.69 2.19
N VAL A 151 -15.39 -5.16 1.09
CA VAL A 151 -14.58 -4.33 0.19
C VAL A 151 -15.28 -2.99 0.00
N TYR A 152 -14.55 -1.91 0.26
CA TYR A 152 -14.92 -0.58 -0.21
C TYR A 152 -14.31 -0.35 -1.58
N TYR A 153 -15.12 0.10 -2.53
CA TYR A 153 -14.61 0.63 -3.78
C TYR A 153 -15.38 1.91 -4.13
N PRO A 154 -14.74 2.88 -4.78
CA PRO A 154 -15.45 4.08 -5.21
C PRO A 154 -16.53 3.68 -6.22
N CYS A 155 -17.80 3.88 -5.86
CA CYS A 155 -18.91 3.68 -6.77
C CYS A 155 -18.87 4.78 -7.83
N LEU A 156 -18.24 4.51 -8.95
CA LEU A 156 -18.44 5.27 -10.16
C LEU A 156 -19.74 4.73 -10.78
N LEU A 157 -20.85 5.38 -10.49
CA LEU A 157 -22.23 5.00 -10.85
C LEU A 157 -22.44 4.57 -12.32
N TYR A 158 -21.43 4.72 -13.17
CA TYR A 158 -21.54 4.47 -14.62
C TYR A 158 -20.50 3.51 -15.19
N THR A 159 -19.52 3.01 -14.41
CA THR A 159 -18.39 2.26 -15.01
C THR A 159 -18.18 0.84 -14.51
N SER A 160 -18.82 0.42 -13.41
CA SER A 160 -18.73 -0.98 -12.94
C SER A 160 -19.86 -1.31 -11.97
N PRO A 161 -20.99 -1.81 -12.46
CA PRO A 161 -21.96 -2.42 -11.58
C PRO A 161 -21.35 -3.68 -10.96
N SER A 162 -21.03 -3.62 -9.68
CA SER A 162 -20.64 -4.82 -8.93
C SER A 162 -21.88 -5.69 -8.69
N PRO A 163 -21.76 -7.01 -8.69
CA PRO A 163 -22.87 -7.89 -8.28
C PRO A 163 -23.46 -7.59 -6.90
N ARG A 164 -22.74 -6.84 -6.05
CA ARG A 164 -23.22 -6.39 -4.73
C ARG A 164 -24.12 -5.14 -4.80
N ASP A 165 -23.99 -4.33 -5.85
CA ASP A 165 -24.83 -3.15 -6.04
C ASP A 165 -26.24 -3.53 -6.53
N ILE A 166 -26.41 -4.78 -6.96
CA ILE A 166 -27.69 -5.33 -7.47
C ILE A 166 -28.51 -5.99 -6.35
N SER A 167 -27.93 -6.24 -5.18
CA SER A 167 -28.58 -6.93 -4.06
C SER A 167 -29.18 -6.01 -2.99
N GLY A 168 -29.26 -4.71 -3.26
CA GLY A 168 -29.81 -3.69 -2.37
C GLY A 168 -31.21 -3.25 -2.78
N SER A 169 -32.19 -4.15 -2.69
CA SER A 169 -33.62 -3.80 -2.71
C SER A 169 -34.36 -4.63 -1.68
#